data_36c47dd2527561f9fd25f6c1619d9318
#
_entry.id   36c47dd2527561f9fd25f6c1619d9318
#
_cell.length_a   1.000
_cell.length_b   1.000
_cell.length_c   1.000
_cell.angle_alpha   90.00
_cell.angle_beta   90.00
_cell.angle_gamma   90.00
#
_symmetry.space_group_name_H-M   'P 1'
#
loop_
_entity.id
_entity.type
_entity.pdbx_description
1 polymer ?
#
loop_
_entity_poly.entity_id
_entity_poly.type
_entity_poly.pdbx_seq_one_letter_code
_entity_poly.pdbx_strand_id
1 'polypeptide(L)'
;MEAILERVATPRRILLVEDDRNHRWVMKRVLDSAFGEEISVEEADSGEKAIDRASRAPNLDLILLDLHLPGIGGLEVLRQLRANPRTKGLPIVVLTSSQEKDDIRQAYEYGANSFVSKSDTPELMFQRLRMLPVYWLELNRLPEDR
;
A
#
# COMPACT_ATOMS: atom_id res chain seq x y z
N MET A 1 -25.41 7.99 1.12
CA MET A 1 -24.91 9.27 1.65
C MET A 1 -24.49 9.17 3.11
N GLU A 2 -25.33 8.64 3.97
CA GLU A 2 -24.98 8.48 5.38
C GLU A 2 -23.74 7.63 5.59
N ALA A 3 -23.60 6.51 4.84
CA ALA A 3 -22.44 5.64 4.95
C ALA A 3 -21.14 6.37 4.59
N ILE A 4 -21.20 7.29 3.62
CA ILE A 4 -20.05 8.09 3.24
C ILE A 4 -19.67 9.06 4.36
N LEU A 5 -20.65 9.71 4.97
CA LEU A 5 -20.41 10.63 6.07
C LEU A 5 -19.81 9.91 7.28
N GLU A 6 -20.29 8.70 7.57
CA GLU A 6 -19.74 7.89 8.66
C GLU A 6 -18.28 7.53 8.40
N ARG A 7 -17.92 7.23 7.14
CA ARG A 7 -16.53 6.92 6.78
C ARG A 7 -15.63 8.13 6.93
N VAL A 8 -16.11 9.32 6.59
CA VAL A 8 -15.32 10.54 6.74
C VAL A 8 -14.97 10.78 8.20
N ALA A 9 -15.88 10.42 9.13
CA ALA A 9 -15.60 10.58 10.57
C ALA A 9 -14.43 9.69 11.03
N THR A 10 -14.12 8.59 10.31
CA THR A 10 -13.02 7.68 10.65
C THR A 10 -12.27 7.33 9.37
N PRO A 11 -11.33 8.19 8.93
CA PRO A 11 -10.62 7.94 7.67
C PRO A 11 -9.87 6.62 7.68
N ARG A 12 -9.90 5.93 6.55
CA ARG A 12 -9.07 4.75 6.32
C ARG A 12 -7.63 5.20 6.10
N ARG A 13 -6.68 4.39 6.52
CA ARG A 13 -5.27 4.77 6.51
C ARG A 13 -4.48 3.91 5.54
N ILE A 14 -3.80 4.57 4.60
CA ILE A 14 -2.92 3.91 3.64
C ILE A 14 -1.50 4.37 3.91
N LEU A 15 -0.57 3.41 3.95
CA LEU A 15 0.85 3.71 3.98
C LEU A 15 1.43 3.51 2.59
N LEU A 16 1.98 4.57 2.02
CA LEU A 16 2.62 4.56 0.70
C LEU A 16 4.12 4.48 0.90
N VAL A 17 4.73 3.39 0.44
CA VAL A 17 6.16 3.13 0.61
C VAL A 17 6.84 3.26 -0.76
N GLU A 18 7.54 4.35 -0.96
CA GLU A 18 8.18 4.71 -2.22
C GLU A 18 9.37 5.62 -1.91
N ASP A 19 10.56 5.25 -2.39
CA ASP A 19 11.75 6.05 -2.10
C ASP A 19 11.91 7.27 -3.01
N ASP A 20 11.41 7.19 -4.25
CA ASP A 20 11.50 8.33 -5.17
C ASP A 20 10.56 9.44 -4.73
N ARG A 21 11.15 10.58 -4.37
CA ARG A 21 10.39 11.71 -3.82
C ARG A 21 9.33 12.23 -4.79
N ASN A 22 9.66 12.31 -6.07
CA ASN A 22 8.72 12.83 -7.07
C ASN A 22 7.57 11.85 -7.31
N HIS A 23 7.88 10.57 -7.45
CA HIS A 23 6.84 9.55 -7.59
C HIS A 23 5.92 9.53 -6.38
N ARG A 24 6.50 9.55 -5.18
CA ARG A 24 5.72 9.52 -3.94
C ARG A 24 4.80 10.73 -3.85
N TRP A 25 5.32 11.91 -4.21
CA TRP A 25 4.52 13.14 -4.19
C TRP A 25 3.33 13.04 -5.14
N VAL A 26 3.57 12.59 -6.38
CA VAL A 26 2.51 12.45 -7.39
C VAL A 26 1.47 11.42 -6.94
N MET A 27 1.91 10.27 -6.46
CA MET A 27 1.01 9.20 -6.02
C MET A 27 0.11 9.66 -4.88
N LYS A 28 0.69 10.37 -3.91
CA LYS A 28 -0.08 10.90 -2.80
C LYS A 28 -1.12 11.91 -3.29
N ARG A 29 -0.75 12.80 -4.23
CA ARG A 29 -1.70 13.76 -4.77
C ARG A 29 -2.84 13.10 -5.53
N VAL A 30 -2.57 12.04 -6.26
CA VAL A 30 -3.61 11.30 -6.97
C VAL A 30 -4.61 10.71 -5.97
N LEU A 31 -4.10 10.11 -4.91
CA LEU A 31 -4.95 9.51 -3.87
C LEU A 31 -5.73 10.59 -3.11
N ASP A 32 -5.07 11.66 -2.71
CA ASP A 32 -5.74 12.75 -1.98
C ASP A 32 -6.84 13.39 -2.84
N SER A 33 -6.57 13.57 -4.12
CA SER A 33 -7.54 14.17 -5.04
C SER A 33 -8.74 13.26 -5.27
N ALA A 34 -8.51 11.94 -5.35
CA ALA A 34 -9.56 10.99 -5.64
C ALA A 34 -10.46 10.70 -4.44
N PHE A 35 -9.91 10.69 -3.24
CA PHE A 35 -10.62 10.21 -2.06
C PHE A 35 -10.82 11.26 -0.97
N GLY A 36 -10.08 12.36 -1.03
CA GLY A 36 -10.25 13.45 -0.07
C GLY A 36 -10.08 12.99 1.37
N GLU A 37 -11.03 13.36 2.21
CA GLU A 37 -10.97 13.06 3.64
C GLU A 37 -11.34 11.61 3.98
N GLU A 38 -11.81 10.84 3.03
CA GLU A 38 -12.16 9.43 3.26
C GLU A 38 -10.91 8.59 3.53
N ILE A 39 -9.77 9.01 3.03
CA ILE A 39 -8.51 8.27 3.14
C ILE A 39 -7.41 9.21 3.61
N SER A 40 -6.66 8.76 4.61
CA SER A 40 -5.46 9.43 5.08
C SER A 40 -4.25 8.68 4.52
N VAL A 41 -3.43 9.35 3.73
CA VAL A 41 -2.26 8.74 3.12
C VAL A 41 -1.02 9.16 3.89
N GLU A 42 -0.32 8.19 4.48
CA GLU A 42 0.96 8.39 5.14
C GLU A 42 2.06 7.92 4.22
N GLU A 43 3.27 8.42 4.38
CA GLU A 43 4.38 8.13 3.50
C GLU A 43 5.56 7.55 4.26
N ALA A 44 6.26 6.61 3.59
CA ALA A 44 7.56 6.13 4.06
C ALA A 44 8.48 6.09 2.85
N ASP A 45 9.70 6.62 3.00
CA ASP A 45 10.67 6.68 1.92
C ASP A 45 11.69 5.53 1.98
N SER A 46 11.53 4.61 2.93
CA SER A 46 12.41 3.46 3.07
C SER A 46 11.65 2.29 3.67
N GLY A 47 12.21 1.08 3.50
CA GLY A 47 11.64 -0.11 4.10
C GLY A 47 11.70 -0.07 5.62
N GLU A 48 12.78 0.45 6.17
CA GLU A 48 12.96 0.57 7.63
C GLU A 48 11.86 1.44 8.23
N LYS A 49 11.58 2.58 7.60
CA LYS A 49 10.52 3.48 8.07
C LYS A 49 9.15 2.85 7.95
N ALA A 50 8.94 2.08 6.88
CA ALA A 50 7.66 1.39 6.69
C ALA A 50 7.42 0.35 7.79
N ILE A 51 8.42 -0.44 8.11
CA ILE A 51 8.33 -1.44 9.17
C ILE A 51 8.09 -0.78 10.51
N ASP A 52 8.84 0.27 10.81
CA ASP A 52 8.67 1.01 12.07
C ASP A 52 7.26 1.55 12.21
N ARG A 53 6.75 2.20 11.16
CA ARG A 53 5.42 2.79 11.20
C ARG A 53 4.33 1.73 11.40
N ALA A 54 4.40 0.65 10.63
CA ALA A 54 3.37 -0.39 10.66
C ALA A 54 3.40 -1.16 11.99
N SER A 55 4.58 -1.37 12.54
CA SER A 55 4.73 -2.14 13.79
C SER A 55 4.34 -1.34 15.01
N ARG A 56 4.61 -0.03 15.00
CA ARG A 56 4.39 0.83 16.16
C ARG A 56 2.91 1.08 16.42
N ALA A 57 2.13 1.27 15.37
CA ALA A 57 0.69 1.53 15.49
C ALA A 57 -0.04 0.75 14.40
N PRO A 58 -0.57 -0.45 14.73
CA PRO A 58 -1.19 -1.32 13.70
C PRO A 58 -2.59 -0.85 13.34
N ASN A 59 -2.73 0.40 12.93
CA ASN A 59 -4.01 0.99 12.55
C ASN A 59 -4.05 1.33 11.06
N LEU A 60 -3.17 0.71 10.28
CA LEU A 60 -3.19 0.84 8.82
C LEU A 60 -4.20 -0.11 8.22
N ASP A 61 -4.84 0.32 7.13
CA ASP A 61 -5.81 -0.48 6.41
C ASP A 61 -5.23 -1.08 5.13
N LEU A 62 -4.17 -0.46 4.59
CA LEU A 62 -3.56 -0.90 3.34
C LEU A 62 -2.14 -0.37 3.25
N ILE A 63 -1.22 -1.19 2.75
CA ILE A 63 0.14 -0.76 2.42
C ILE A 63 0.33 -0.90 0.91
N LEU A 64 0.78 0.17 0.27
CA LEU A 64 1.23 0.16 -1.12
C LEU A 64 2.75 0.19 -1.08
N LEU A 65 3.38 -0.86 -1.59
CA LEU A 65 4.80 -1.11 -1.35
C LEU A 65 5.56 -1.27 -2.67
N ASP A 66 6.58 -0.44 -2.89
CA ASP A 66 7.51 -0.67 -3.98
C ASP A 66 8.53 -1.74 -3.58
N LEU A 67 8.91 -2.58 -4.52
CA LEU A 67 9.93 -3.61 -4.28
C LEU A 67 11.35 -3.04 -4.28
N HIS A 68 11.60 -2.04 -5.10
CA HIS A 68 12.96 -1.52 -5.30
C HIS A 68 13.21 -0.33 -4.37
N LEU A 69 13.53 -0.65 -3.12
CA LEU A 69 13.85 0.33 -2.10
C LEU A 69 15.34 0.26 -1.78
N PRO A 70 15.97 1.39 -1.45
CA PRO A 70 17.35 1.36 -0.96
C PRO A 70 17.39 0.75 0.44
N GLY A 71 18.56 0.25 0.84
CA GLY A 71 18.69 -0.43 2.13
C GLY A 71 18.02 -1.78 2.09
N ILE A 72 17.08 -2.02 3.00
CA ILE A 72 16.29 -3.25 2.90
C ILE A 72 15.28 -3.10 1.79
N GLY A 73 15.20 -4.12 0.93
CA GLY A 73 14.26 -4.10 -0.19
C GLY A 73 12.84 -4.43 0.23
N GLY A 74 11.92 -4.28 -0.72
CA GLY A 74 10.50 -4.55 -0.46
C GLY A 74 10.21 -5.98 -0.06
N LEU A 75 10.97 -6.96 -0.58
CA LEU A 75 10.77 -8.36 -0.19
C LEU A 75 11.08 -8.57 1.29
N GLU A 76 12.14 -7.93 1.80
CA GLU A 76 12.47 -8.01 3.22
C GLU A 76 11.42 -7.32 4.08
N VAL A 77 10.87 -6.20 3.59
CA VAL A 77 9.74 -5.54 4.28
C VAL A 77 8.56 -6.50 4.41
N LEU A 78 8.21 -7.18 3.31
CA LEU A 78 7.14 -8.18 3.33
C LEU A 78 7.42 -9.27 4.36
N ARG A 79 8.64 -9.82 4.34
CA ARG A 79 9.00 -10.89 5.26
C ARG A 79 8.83 -10.46 6.71
N GLN A 80 9.33 -9.29 7.05
CA GLN A 80 9.27 -8.81 8.43
C GLN A 80 7.84 -8.49 8.87
N LEU A 81 7.03 -7.88 8.00
CA LEU A 81 5.65 -7.58 8.34
C LEU A 81 4.81 -8.85 8.52
N ARG A 82 5.05 -9.88 7.71
CA ARG A 82 4.34 -11.15 7.83
C ARG A 82 4.78 -11.97 9.05
N ALA A 83 6.02 -11.78 9.51
CA ALA A 83 6.52 -12.45 10.70
C ALA A 83 6.05 -11.81 12.01
N ASN A 84 5.58 -10.58 11.96
CA ASN A 84 5.13 -9.85 13.15
C ASN A 84 3.64 -10.08 13.36
N PRO A 85 3.22 -10.65 14.52
CA PRO A 85 1.79 -10.91 14.76
C PRO A 85 0.89 -9.67 14.67
N ARG A 86 1.44 -8.49 14.91
CA ARG A 86 0.68 -7.23 14.87
C ARG A 86 0.39 -6.76 13.45
N THR A 87 1.19 -7.21 12.47
CA THR A 87 1.08 -6.73 11.09
C THR A 87 0.82 -7.83 10.08
N LYS A 88 0.84 -9.09 10.49
CA LYS A 88 0.75 -10.22 9.56
C LYS A 88 -0.54 -10.27 8.74
N GLY A 89 -1.60 -9.65 9.20
CA GLY A 89 -2.88 -9.63 8.50
C GLY A 89 -3.15 -8.40 7.66
N LEU A 90 -2.19 -7.45 7.61
CA LEU A 90 -2.37 -6.22 6.83
C LEU A 90 -2.40 -6.52 5.33
N PRO A 91 -3.36 -5.94 4.60
CA PRO A 91 -3.28 -6.00 3.14
C PRO A 91 -2.06 -5.24 2.64
N ILE A 92 -1.24 -5.92 1.85
CA ILE A 92 -0.05 -5.33 1.24
C ILE A 92 -0.12 -5.57 -0.26
N VAL A 93 -0.20 -4.48 -1.01
CA VAL A 93 -0.18 -4.50 -2.47
C VAL A 93 1.20 -4.01 -2.90
N VAL A 94 1.90 -4.84 -3.66
CA VAL A 94 3.15 -4.41 -4.29
C VAL A 94 2.80 -3.59 -5.51
N LEU A 95 3.32 -2.38 -5.57
CA LEU A 95 3.10 -1.45 -6.69
C LEU A 95 4.47 -0.99 -7.17
N THR A 96 4.97 -1.60 -8.24
CA THR A 96 6.35 -1.44 -8.68
C THR A 96 6.45 -1.38 -10.20
N SER A 97 7.55 -0.82 -10.70
CA SER A 97 7.81 -0.79 -12.15
C SER A 97 8.25 -2.14 -12.69
N SER A 98 8.64 -3.08 -11.82
CA SER A 98 9.07 -4.40 -12.27
C SER A 98 7.92 -5.19 -12.89
N GLN A 99 8.24 -5.93 -13.96
CA GLN A 99 7.32 -6.87 -14.60
C GLN A 99 7.95 -8.26 -14.69
N GLU A 100 9.06 -8.47 -14.03
CA GLU A 100 9.79 -9.73 -14.09
C GLU A 100 9.05 -10.83 -13.34
N LYS A 101 9.00 -12.02 -13.93
CA LYS A 101 8.29 -13.16 -13.35
C LYS A 101 8.85 -13.55 -11.99
N ASP A 102 10.17 -13.44 -11.81
CA ASP A 102 10.79 -13.77 -10.52
C ASP A 102 10.35 -12.79 -9.43
N ASP A 103 10.28 -11.51 -9.75
CA ASP A 103 9.82 -10.50 -8.77
C ASP A 103 8.38 -10.76 -8.35
N ILE A 104 7.53 -11.09 -9.32
CA ILE A 104 6.13 -11.40 -9.04
C ILE A 104 6.03 -12.64 -8.13
N ARG A 105 6.75 -13.71 -8.50
CA ARG A 105 6.72 -14.96 -7.75
C ARG A 105 7.20 -14.75 -6.32
N GLN A 106 8.32 -14.07 -6.16
CA GLN A 106 8.90 -13.84 -4.83
C GLN A 106 8.00 -12.95 -3.97
N ALA A 107 7.37 -11.94 -4.57
CA ALA A 107 6.46 -11.07 -3.83
C ALA A 107 5.32 -11.89 -3.20
N TYR A 108 4.70 -12.78 -3.98
CA TYR A 108 3.65 -13.65 -3.45
C TYR A 108 4.17 -14.65 -2.43
N GLU A 109 5.34 -15.23 -2.68
CA GLU A 109 5.95 -16.15 -1.72
C GLU A 109 6.21 -15.48 -0.37
N TYR A 110 6.60 -14.22 -0.39
CA TYR A 110 6.90 -13.47 0.83
C TYR A 110 5.66 -12.83 1.45
N GLY A 111 4.49 -13.02 0.85
CA GLY A 111 3.24 -12.66 1.49
C GLY A 111 2.51 -11.44 0.96
N ALA A 112 2.84 -10.99 -0.26
CA ALA A 112 2.03 -9.93 -0.90
C ALA A 112 0.63 -10.43 -1.17
N ASN A 113 -0.36 -9.58 -0.97
CA ASN A 113 -1.76 -9.89 -1.32
C ASN A 113 -2.01 -9.70 -2.81
N SER A 114 -1.35 -8.74 -3.42
CA SER A 114 -1.42 -8.58 -4.87
C SER A 114 -0.18 -7.85 -5.39
N PHE A 115 0.04 -7.95 -6.69
CA PHE A 115 1.17 -7.37 -7.38
C PHE A 115 0.63 -6.57 -8.56
N VAL A 116 0.90 -5.27 -8.57
CA VAL A 116 0.44 -4.36 -9.63
C VAL A 116 1.67 -3.68 -10.23
N SER A 117 1.83 -3.81 -11.54
CA SER A 117 2.92 -3.12 -12.23
C SER A 117 2.51 -1.68 -12.51
N LYS A 118 3.43 -0.75 -12.24
CA LYS A 118 3.26 0.63 -12.66
C LYS A 118 3.29 0.68 -14.18
N SER A 119 2.41 1.50 -14.78
CA SER A 119 2.38 1.66 -16.22
C SER A 119 3.39 2.71 -16.67
N ASP A 120 3.83 2.57 -17.94
CA ASP A 120 4.67 3.58 -18.58
C ASP A 120 3.91 4.88 -18.85
N THR A 121 2.58 4.82 -18.94
CA THR A 121 1.78 6.02 -19.15
C THR A 121 1.22 6.52 -17.81
N PRO A 122 1.35 7.84 -17.54
CA PRO A 122 0.82 8.39 -16.29
C PRO A 122 -0.68 8.14 -16.10
N GLU A 123 -1.46 8.26 -17.16
CA GLU A 123 -2.92 8.09 -17.07
C GLU A 123 -3.30 6.70 -16.60
N LEU A 124 -2.67 5.66 -17.15
CA LEU A 124 -2.98 4.29 -16.75
C LEU A 124 -2.49 4.01 -15.34
N MET A 125 -1.32 4.53 -14.99
CA MET A 125 -0.80 4.42 -13.62
C MET A 125 -1.77 5.06 -12.62
N PHE A 126 -2.29 6.24 -12.93
CA PHE A 126 -3.25 6.93 -12.05
C PHE A 126 -4.54 6.15 -11.92
N GLN A 127 -5.04 5.55 -13.01
CA GLN A 127 -6.22 4.71 -12.96
C GLN A 127 -6.02 3.51 -12.02
N ARG A 128 -4.89 2.82 -12.17
CA ARG A 128 -4.57 1.67 -11.33
C ARG A 128 -4.50 2.09 -9.86
N LEU A 129 -3.83 3.20 -9.60
CA LEU A 129 -3.67 3.70 -8.24
C LEU A 129 -5.01 4.05 -7.59
N ARG A 130 -5.94 4.64 -8.36
CA ARG A 130 -7.28 4.97 -7.84
C ARG A 130 -8.13 3.73 -7.60
N MET A 131 -7.92 2.65 -8.37
CA MET A 131 -8.69 1.43 -8.20
C MET A 131 -8.32 0.64 -6.94
N LEU A 132 -7.08 0.76 -6.46
CA LEU A 132 -6.60 -0.04 -5.35
C LEU A 132 -7.36 0.23 -4.04
N PRO A 133 -7.56 1.48 -3.60
CA PRO A 133 -8.34 1.70 -2.39
C PRO A 133 -9.79 1.27 -2.54
N VAL A 134 -10.38 1.43 -3.72
CA VAL A 134 -11.76 0.99 -3.96
C VAL A 134 -11.87 -0.52 -3.73
N TYR A 135 -10.94 -1.28 -4.31
CA TYR A 135 -10.98 -2.73 -4.13
C TYR A 135 -10.69 -3.14 -2.69
N TRP A 136 -9.57 -2.67 -2.14
CA TRP A 136 -9.09 -3.17 -0.86
C TRP A 136 -9.85 -2.62 0.35
N LEU A 137 -10.40 -1.42 0.26
CA LEU A 137 -11.08 -0.78 1.38
C LEU A 137 -12.61 -0.85 1.28
N GLU A 138 -13.16 -1.06 0.08
CA GLU A 138 -14.61 -1.07 -0.13
C GLU A 138 -15.12 -2.45 -0.55
N LEU A 139 -14.47 -3.08 -1.51
CA LEU A 139 -14.98 -4.32 -2.11
C LEU A 139 -14.46 -5.57 -1.42
N ASN A 140 -13.17 -5.60 -1.12
CA ASN A 140 -12.57 -6.78 -0.51
C ASN A 140 -13.05 -6.95 0.93
N ARG A 141 -13.24 -8.20 1.33
CA ARG A 141 -13.62 -8.53 2.70
C ARG A 141 -12.48 -9.29 3.36
N LEU A 142 -12.04 -8.80 4.52
CA LEU A 142 -10.98 -9.42 5.30
C LEU A 142 -11.59 -10.27 6.42
N PRO A 143 -10.85 -11.28 6.91
CA PRO A 143 -11.28 -11.99 8.11
C PRO A 143 -11.41 -11.03 9.29
N GLU A 144 -12.42 -11.24 10.12
CA GLU A 144 -12.68 -10.35 11.25
C GLU A 144 -11.59 -10.41 12.31
N ASP A 145 -10.97 -11.55 12.47
CA ASP A 145 -9.97 -11.82 13.50
C ASP A 145 -8.53 -11.76 13.02
N ARG A 146 -8.28 -11.00 11.97
CA ARG A 146 -6.94 -10.86 11.40
C ARG A 146 -5.94 -10.20 12.36
#